data_e7b5c5e04f1fbeffddfeace26a572d0a
#
_entry.id   e7b5c5e04f1fbeffddfeace26a572d0a
#
_cell.length_a   1.000
_cell.length_b   1.000
_cell.length_c   1.000
_cell.angle_alpha   90.00
_cell.angle_beta   90.00
_cell.angle_gamma   90.00
#
_symmetry.space_group_name_H-M   'P 1'
#
loop_
_entity.id
_entity.type
_entity.pdbx_description
1 polymer ?
#
loop_
_entity_poly.entity_id
_entity_poly.type
_entity_poly.pdbx_seq_one_letter_code
_entity_poly.pdbx_strand_id
1 'polypeptide(L)'
;MVAGLTLAAAPAGVLAGADKAYAQAKETTAEKSLYERLGGVFAIAAVVNHFSDAVVKNPIVGQKSKNPQLREWHTKNLGRLPGLKFMRTLWVCNVAGGPFQYTATKPGSTPVGLEAAHRELKISPAEFDEVAAELGRTLAFFKVPDQEKKEVLAAFAAHKGEVTAGYVAASKKGG
;
A
#
# COMPACT_ATOMS: atom_id res chain seq x y z
N MET A 1 -75.44 -25.87 -32.62
CA MET A 1 -74.94 -24.70 -31.86
C MET A 1 -73.73 -25.18 -31.10
N VAL A 2 -72.53 -24.76 -31.56
CA VAL A 2 -71.25 -25.15 -30.92
C VAL A 2 -70.70 -23.91 -30.24
N ALA A 3 -70.61 -23.93 -28.90
CA ALA A 3 -70.01 -22.85 -28.14
C ALA A 3 -68.49 -23.01 -28.11
N GLY A 4 -67.79 -22.05 -28.68
CA GLY A 4 -66.33 -21.98 -28.69
C GLY A 4 -65.80 -21.47 -27.33
N LEU A 5 -64.88 -22.21 -26.73
CA LEU A 5 -64.18 -21.88 -25.53
C LEU A 5 -62.86 -21.12 -25.94
N THR A 6 -62.80 -19.86 -25.73
CA THR A 6 -61.56 -19.07 -25.93
C THR A 6 -60.70 -19.17 -24.70
N LEU A 7 -59.52 -19.77 -24.82
CA LEU A 7 -58.48 -19.84 -23.82
C LEU A 7 -57.66 -18.53 -23.87
N ALA A 8 -57.69 -17.73 -22.83
CA ALA A 8 -56.86 -16.53 -22.70
C ALA A 8 -55.45 -16.93 -22.22
N ALA A 9 -54.44 -16.67 -23.08
CA ALA A 9 -53.04 -16.84 -22.68
C ALA A 9 -52.60 -15.64 -21.84
N ALA A 10 -52.12 -15.89 -20.63
CA ALA A 10 -51.45 -14.88 -19.79
C ALA A 10 -50.06 -14.57 -20.29
N PRO A 11 -49.61 -13.30 -20.25
CA PRO A 11 -48.26 -12.93 -20.70
C PRO A 11 -47.21 -13.37 -19.69
N ALA A 12 -46.30 -14.27 -20.14
CA ALA A 12 -45.07 -14.59 -19.41
C ALA A 12 -44.04 -13.47 -19.68
N GLY A 13 -43.98 -12.45 -18.82
CA GLY A 13 -43.10 -11.31 -19.06
C GLY A 13 -42.58 -10.54 -17.88
N VAL A 14 -42.68 -11.07 -16.63
CA VAL A 14 -42.34 -10.24 -15.44
C VAL A 14 -41.12 -10.75 -14.64
N LEU A 15 -40.51 -11.88 -14.97
CA LEU A 15 -39.42 -12.45 -14.15
C LEU A 15 -37.99 -12.06 -14.61
N ALA A 16 -37.80 -11.52 -15.82
CA ALA A 16 -36.46 -11.17 -16.32
C ALA A 16 -35.89 -9.83 -15.78
N GLY A 17 -36.72 -9.01 -15.14
CA GLY A 17 -36.29 -7.69 -14.61
C GLY A 17 -35.71 -7.76 -13.19
N ALA A 18 -36.14 -8.71 -12.39
CA ALA A 18 -35.73 -8.81 -10.98
C ALA A 18 -34.28 -9.33 -10.86
N ASP A 19 -33.87 -10.27 -11.68
CA ASP A 19 -32.51 -10.83 -11.63
C ASP A 19 -31.44 -9.83 -12.08
N LYS A 20 -31.75 -8.98 -13.07
CA LYS A 20 -30.84 -7.90 -13.50
C LYS A 20 -30.72 -6.79 -12.44
N ALA A 21 -31.81 -6.44 -11.79
CA ALA A 21 -31.82 -5.45 -10.70
C ALA A 21 -31.05 -5.97 -9.47
N TYR A 22 -31.17 -7.26 -9.16
CA TYR A 22 -30.41 -7.90 -8.07
C TYR A 22 -28.92 -8.02 -8.37
N ALA A 23 -28.52 -8.34 -9.61
CA ALA A 23 -27.13 -8.38 -10.05
C ALA A 23 -26.49 -6.96 -9.99
N GLN A 24 -27.22 -5.95 -10.44
CA GLN A 24 -26.77 -4.57 -10.44
C GLN A 24 -26.72 -3.95 -9.03
N ALA A 25 -27.63 -4.34 -8.12
CA ALA A 25 -27.59 -3.96 -6.70
C ALA A 25 -26.44 -4.61 -5.94
N LYS A 26 -25.98 -5.80 -6.36
CA LYS A 26 -24.81 -6.48 -5.77
C LYS A 26 -23.49 -5.91 -6.22
N GLU A 27 -23.41 -5.31 -7.42
CA GLU A 27 -22.23 -4.56 -7.89
C GLU A 27 -22.06 -3.20 -7.22
N THR A 28 -23.13 -2.58 -6.71
CA THR A 28 -23.10 -1.22 -6.13
C THR A 28 -22.77 -1.20 -4.63
N THR A 29 -22.56 -2.34 -3.98
CA THR A 29 -22.26 -2.43 -2.52
C THR A 29 -20.91 -3.04 -2.20
N ALA A 30 -20.03 -3.31 -3.18
CA ALA A 30 -18.64 -3.61 -2.89
C ALA A 30 -17.96 -2.36 -2.34
N GLU A 31 -17.62 -2.38 -1.06
CA GLU A 31 -16.88 -1.29 -0.42
C GLU A 31 -15.56 -1.07 -1.18
N LYS A 32 -15.30 0.20 -1.59
CA LYS A 32 -14.09 0.53 -2.35
C LYS A 32 -12.85 0.13 -1.58
N SER A 33 -11.92 -0.54 -2.24
CA SER A 33 -10.62 -0.86 -1.67
C SER A 33 -9.89 0.40 -1.19
N LEU A 34 -8.95 0.24 -0.26
CA LEU A 34 -8.10 1.37 0.16
C LEU A 34 -7.35 1.98 -1.04
N TYR A 35 -6.94 1.14 -2.00
CA TYR A 35 -6.32 1.58 -3.25
C TYR A 35 -7.20 2.58 -4.03
N GLU A 36 -8.49 2.26 -4.20
CA GLU A 36 -9.44 3.13 -4.91
C GLU A 36 -9.73 4.41 -4.12
N ARG A 37 -9.87 4.30 -2.80
CA ARG A 37 -10.09 5.46 -1.91
C ARG A 37 -8.88 6.40 -1.87
N LEU A 38 -7.65 5.87 -2.03
CA LEU A 38 -6.43 6.65 -2.15
C LEU A 38 -6.23 7.30 -3.54
N GLY A 39 -7.11 7.03 -4.52
CA GLY A 39 -7.04 7.61 -5.85
C GLY A 39 -6.18 6.83 -6.86
N GLY A 40 -5.88 5.57 -6.56
CA GLY A 40 -5.19 4.66 -7.50
C GLY A 40 -3.68 4.91 -7.63
N VAL A 41 -3.08 4.25 -8.61
CA VAL A 41 -1.61 4.16 -8.74
C VAL A 41 -0.90 5.51 -8.86
N PHE A 42 -1.47 6.47 -9.57
CA PHE A 42 -0.81 7.78 -9.78
C PHE A 42 -0.79 8.61 -8.50
N ALA A 43 -1.87 8.61 -7.72
CA ALA A 43 -1.93 9.28 -6.44
C ALA A 43 -0.97 8.63 -5.42
N ILE A 44 -0.96 7.29 -5.35
CA ILE A 44 -0.04 6.54 -4.50
C ILE A 44 1.42 6.80 -4.91
N ALA A 45 1.73 6.82 -6.21
CA ALA A 45 3.09 7.12 -6.69
C ALA A 45 3.55 8.53 -6.32
N ALA A 46 2.66 9.53 -6.37
CA ALA A 46 2.97 10.89 -5.95
C ALA A 46 3.31 10.96 -4.44
N VAL A 47 2.52 10.29 -3.61
CA VAL A 47 2.78 10.16 -2.17
C VAL A 47 4.11 9.45 -1.91
N VAL A 48 4.35 8.30 -2.55
CA VAL A 48 5.60 7.52 -2.41
C VAL A 48 6.82 8.32 -2.87
N ASN A 49 6.69 9.07 -3.96
CA ASN A 49 7.77 9.92 -4.45
C ASN A 49 8.15 10.98 -3.42
N HIS A 50 7.19 11.77 -2.96
CA HIS A 50 7.39 12.82 -1.96
C HIS A 50 7.94 12.24 -0.64
N PHE A 51 7.33 11.20 -0.11
CA PHE A 51 7.75 10.51 1.11
C PHE A 51 9.20 10.03 1.03
N SER A 52 9.58 9.40 -0.09
CA SER A 52 10.94 8.89 -0.27
C SER A 52 11.98 10.02 -0.27
N ASP A 53 11.67 11.14 -0.92
CA ASP A 53 12.56 12.31 -0.91
C ASP A 53 12.64 12.99 0.45
N ALA A 54 11.52 13.02 1.18
CA ALA A 54 11.46 13.54 2.55
C ALA A 54 12.31 12.70 3.51
N VAL A 55 12.22 11.36 3.43
CA VAL A 55 13.04 10.44 4.23
C VAL A 55 14.54 10.64 3.97
N VAL A 56 14.97 10.79 2.70
CA VAL A 56 16.37 11.08 2.36
C VAL A 56 16.87 12.37 3.04
N LYS A 57 16.03 13.39 3.11
CA LYS A 57 16.35 14.70 3.70
C LYS A 57 16.16 14.77 5.22
N ASN A 58 15.45 13.80 5.80
CA ASN A 58 15.11 13.80 7.22
C ASN A 58 16.39 13.79 8.09
N PRO A 59 16.52 14.66 9.09
CA PRO A 59 17.75 14.81 9.88
C PRO A 59 18.06 13.60 10.76
N ILE A 60 17.05 12.77 11.11
CA ILE A 60 17.19 11.63 12.01
C ILE A 60 17.51 10.36 11.23
N VAL A 61 16.79 10.09 10.15
CA VAL A 61 16.89 8.82 9.41
C VAL A 61 17.53 8.96 8.02
N GLY A 62 17.70 10.17 7.51
CA GLY A 62 18.23 10.44 6.17
C GLY A 62 19.76 10.61 6.12
N GLN A 63 20.23 11.49 5.23
CA GLN A 63 21.64 11.75 4.97
C GLN A 63 22.45 12.23 6.19
N LYS A 64 21.81 12.79 7.20
CA LYS A 64 22.42 13.28 8.43
C LYS A 64 22.23 12.34 9.62
N SER A 65 21.69 11.13 9.38
CA SER A 65 21.43 10.15 10.44
C SER A 65 22.68 9.85 11.27
N LYS A 66 22.48 9.67 12.58
CA LYS A 66 23.52 9.13 13.49
C LYS A 66 23.76 7.65 13.25
N ASN A 67 22.76 6.91 12.71
CA ASN A 67 22.92 5.54 12.26
C ASN A 67 23.78 5.51 11.00
N PRO A 68 25.00 4.93 11.06
CA PRO A 68 25.95 4.97 9.93
C PRO A 68 25.41 4.21 8.71
N GLN A 69 24.65 3.13 8.89
CA GLN A 69 24.08 2.36 7.80
C GLN A 69 23.00 3.13 7.05
N LEU A 70 22.10 3.82 7.77
CA LEU A 70 21.10 4.70 7.15
C LEU A 70 21.76 5.87 6.43
N ARG A 71 22.73 6.54 7.08
CA ARG A 71 23.48 7.64 6.47
C ARG A 71 24.19 7.20 5.19
N GLU A 72 24.87 6.05 5.24
CA GLU A 72 25.58 5.51 4.07
C GLU A 72 24.60 5.20 2.94
N TRP A 73 23.48 4.55 3.23
CA TRP A 73 22.47 4.24 2.23
C TRP A 73 21.95 5.52 1.55
N HIS A 74 21.59 6.53 2.35
CA HIS A 74 21.03 7.78 1.85
C HIS A 74 22.06 8.75 1.23
N THR A 75 23.34 8.41 1.25
CA THR A 75 24.40 9.19 0.57
C THR A 75 24.97 8.46 -0.65
N LYS A 76 25.28 7.17 -0.52
CA LYS A 76 25.96 6.41 -1.57
C LYS A 76 25.03 5.68 -2.53
N ASN A 77 23.77 5.45 -2.15
CA ASN A 77 22.83 4.64 -2.93
C ASN A 77 21.69 5.45 -3.59
N LEU A 78 21.82 6.76 -3.68
CA LEU A 78 20.78 7.61 -4.27
C LEU A 78 20.46 7.26 -5.73
N GLY A 79 21.41 6.73 -6.49
CA GLY A 79 21.16 6.23 -7.84
C GLY A 79 20.16 5.06 -7.90
N ARG A 80 19.93 4.36 -6.79
CA ARG A 80 18.92 3.29 -6.66
C ARG A 80 17.53 3.81 -6.25
N LEU A 81 17.43 5.07 -5.83
CA LEU A 81 16.18 5.65 -5.30
C LEU A 81 15.02 5.61 -6.29
N PRO A 82 15.18 5.86 -7.60
CA PRO A 82 14.07 5.74 -8.55
C PRO A 82 13.48 4.33 -8.60
N GLY A 83 14.33 3.31 -8.64
CA GLY A 83 13.89 1.90 -8.60
C GLY A 83 13.19 1.54 -7.28
N LEU A 84 13.70 2.04 -6.14
CA LEU A 84 13.04 1.86 -4.84
C LEU A 84 11.66 2.50 -4.81
N LYS A 85 11.51 3.73 -5.31
CA LYS A 85 10.22 4.42 -5.42
C LYS A 85 9.22 3.62 -6.25
N PHE A 86 9.66 3.09 -7.38
CA PHE A 86 8.83 2.23 -8.23
C PHE A 86 8.38 0.97 -7.49
N MET A 87 9.30 0.21 -6.91
CA MET A 87 8.98 -1.02 -6.18
C MET A 87 8.08 -0.76 -4.96
N ARG A 88 8.33 0.32 -4.23
CA ARG A 88 7.48 0.74 -3.10
C ARG A 88 6.07 1.10 -3.56
N THR A 89 5.92 1.78 -4.70
CA THR A 89 4.61 2.08 -5.29
C THR A 89 3.84 0.79 -5.61
N LEU A 90 4.48 -0.18 -6.26
CA LEU A 90 3.86 -1.47 -6.57
C LEU A 90 3.43 -2.21 -5.28
N TRP A 91 4.29 -2.21 -4.27
CA TRP A 91 3.98 -2.85 -2.98
C TRP A 91 2.79 -2.19 -2.30
N VAL A 92 2.76 -0.85 -2.21
CA VAL A 92 1.63 -0.13 -1.61
C VAL A 92 0.34 -0.37 -2.38
N CYS A 93 0.37 -0.33 -3.72
CA CYS A 93 -0.80 -0.62 -4.54
C CYS A 93 -1.32 -2.05 -4.31
N ASN A 94 -0.43 -3.03 -4.19
CA ASN A 94 -0.79 -4.42 -3.94
C ASN A 94 -1.45 -4.59 -2.56
N VAL A 95 -0.81 -4.10 -1.48
CA VAL A 95 -1.34 -4.28 -0.11
C VAL A 95 -2.60 -3.44 0.15
N ALA A 96 -2.83 -2.38 -0.62
CA ALA A 96 -4.05 -1.57 -0.55
C ALA A 96 -5.22 -2.16 -1.34
N GLY A 97 -5.07 -3.36 -1.93
CA GLY A 97 -6.12 -4.04 -2.69
C GLY A 97 -6.25 -3.56 -4.14
N GLY A 98 -5.18 -2.98 -4.71
CA GLY A 98 -5.11 -2.61 -6.13
C GLY A 98 -4.77 -3.79 -7.04
N PRO A 99 -4.94 -3.62 -8.37
CA PRO A 99 -4.75 -4.67 -9.37
C PRO A 99 -3.26 -4.91 -9.71
N PHE A 100 -2.35 -4.57 -8.83
CA PHE A 100 -0.90 -4.69 -9.05
C PHE A 100 -0.31 -5.86 -8.27
N GLN A 101 0.69 -6.51 -8.87
CA GLN A 101 1.47 -7.54 -8.20
C GLN A 101 2.85 -6.98 -7.81
N TYR A 102 3.25 -7.24 -6.58
CA TYR A 102 4.61 -6.96 -6.13
C TYR A 102 5.52 -8.14 -6.53
N THR A 103 6.14 -8.02 -7.70
CA THR A 103 7.04 -9.02 -8.26
C THR A 103 8.43 -8.45 -8.48
N ALA A 104 9.45 -9.30 -8.46
CA ALA A 104 10.81 -8.87 -8.77
C ALA A 104 10.91 -8.46 -10.25
N THR A 105 11.62 -7.37 -10.51
CA THR A 105 11.82 -6.85 -11.88
C THR A 105 12.93 -7.58 -12.65
N LYS A 106 13.79 -8.32 -11.94
CA LYS A 106 14.87 -9.12 -12.54
C LYS A 106 14.38 -10.56 -12.76
N PRO A 107 14.46 -11.09 -13.98
CA PRO A 107 14.06 -12.47 -14.26
C PRO A 107 14.76 -13.48 -13.34
N GLY A 108 14.00 -14.46 -12.84
CA GLY A 108 14.51 -15.52 -11.95
C GLY A 108 14.81 -15.07 -10.52
N SER A 109 14.51 -13.83 -10.14
CA SER A 109 14.62 -13.37 -8.75
C SER A 109 13.25 -13.28 -8.07
N THR A 110 13.24 -13.35 -6.74
CA THR A 110 12.07 -13.11 -5.89
C THR A 110 12.16 -11.72 -5.27
N PRO A 111 11.02 -11.06 -4.95
CA PRO A 111 11.04 -9.84 -4.17
C PRO A 111 11.68 -10.09 -2.81
N VAL A 112 12.52 -9.17 -2.37
CA VAL A 112 13.13 -9.24 -1.04
C VAL A 112 12.07 -8.86 -0.01
N GLY A 113 11.86 -9.70 1.01
CA GLY A 113 10.96 -9.40 2.13
C GLY A 113 11.43 -8.20 2.95
N LEU A 114 10.53 -7.56 3.69
CA LEU A 114 10.83 -6.34 4.45
C LEU A 114 11.95 -6.55 5.46
N GLU A 115 11.94 -7.64 6.21
CA GLU A 115 13.00 -7.96 7.17
C GLU A 115 14.37 -8.06 6.49
N ALA A 116 14.47 -8.86 5.43
CA ALA A 116 15.72 -9.05 4.71
C ALA A 116 16.23 -7.76 4.07
N ALA A 117 15.33 -6.92 3.55
CA ALA A 117 15.66 -5.64 2.93
C ALA A 117 16.19 -4.60 3.94
N HIS A 118 15.82 -4.71 5.23
CA HIS A 118 16.13 -3.70 6.24
C HIS A 118 17.13 -4.20 7.32
N ARG A 119 17.38 -5.50 7.41
CA ARG A 119 18.22 -6.12 8.46
C ARG A 119 19.58 -5.45 8.60
N GLU A 120 20.26 -5.21 7.50
CA GLU A 120 21.61 -4.60 7.49
C GLU A 120 21.59 -3.10 7.79
N LEU A 121 20.44 -2.44 7.71
CA LEU A 121 20.31 -1.04 8.05
C LEU A 121 20.25 -0.80 9.57
N LYS A 122 20.03 -1.84 10.36
CA LYS A 122 20.03 -1.81 11.84
C LYS A 122 19.13 -0.70 12.41
N ILE A 123 17.96 -0.55 11.82
CA ILE A 123 16.99 0.51 12.15
C ILE A 123 16.46 0.29 13.56
N SER A 124 16.66 1.27 14.43
CA SER A 124 16.10 1.25 15.78
C SER A 124 14.58 1.49 15.77
N PRO A 125 13.85 1.06 16.82
CA PRO A 125 12.43 1.39 16.98
C PRO A 125 12.12 2.89 16.89
N ALA A 126 13.00 3.75 17.41
CA ALA A 126 12.83 5.20 17.36
C ALA A 126 13.02 5.76 15.94
N GLU A 127 13.96 5.22 15.17
CA GLU A 127 14.16 5.59 13.76
C GLU A 127 12.96 5.14 12.91
N PHE A 128 12.40 3.96 13.18
CA PHE A 128 11.16 3.52 12.53
C PHE A 128 10.00 4.49 12.84
N ASP A 129 9.85 4.90 14.09
CA ASP A 129 8.79 5.82 14.51
C ASP A 129 8.95 7.19 13.83
N GLU A 130 10.18 7.67 13.63
CA GLU A 130 10.42 8.89 12.85
C GLU A 130 10.03 8.74 11.38
N VAL A 131 10.30 7.57 10.75
CA VAL A 131 9.84 7.30 9.38
C VAL A 131 8.31 7.27 9.30
N ALA A 132 7.64 6.69 10.31
CA ALA A 132 6.17 6.71 10.41
C ALA A 132 5.63 8.14 10.56
N ALA A 133 6.29 8.98 11.35
CA ALA A 133 5.95 10.39 11.49
C ALA A 133 6.13 11.16 10.16
N GLU A 134 7.20 10.88 9.38
CA GLU A 134 7.41 11.45 8.07
C GLU A 134 6.32 11.04 7.07
N LEU A 135 5.88 9.78 7.14
CA LEU A 135 4.73 9.32 6.35
C LEU A 135 3.46 10.09 6.72
N GLY A 136 3.21 10.29 8.01
CA GLY A 136 2.09 11.10 8.50
C GLY A 136 2.10 12.54 7.97
N ARG A 137 3.28 13.19 7.98
CA ARG A 137 3.48 14.53 7.39
C ARG A 137 3.21 14.54 5.89
N THR A 138 3.69 13.52 5.18
CA THR A 138 3.45 13.37 3.74
C THR A 138 1.97 13.20 3.41
N LEU A 139 1.27 12.32 4.12
CA LEU A 139 -0.17 12.11 3.93
C LEU A 139 -0.98 13.39 4.20
N ALA A 140 -0.59 14.17 5.21
CA ALA A 140 -1.20 15.47 5.50
C ALA A 140 -0.90 16.49 4.39
N PHE A 141 0.31 16.53 3.84
CA PHE A 141 0.68 17.38 2.70
C PHE A 141 -0.21 17.11 1.48
N PHE A 142 -0.49 15.84 1.17
CA PHE A 142 -1.39 15.44 0.09
C PHE A 142 -2.88 15.53 0.47
N LYS A 143 -3.21 16.01 1.66
CA LYS A 143 -4.59 16.14 2.15
C LYS A 143 -5.37 14.82 2.09
N VAL A 144 -4.67 13.70 2.35
CA VAL A 144 -5.32 12.38 2.45
C VAL A 144 -6.35 12.44 3.59
N PRO A 145 -7.60 11.99 3.37
CA PRO A 145 -8.63 12.03 4.41
C PRO A 145 -8.21 11.26 5.67
N ASP A 146 -8.71 11.65 6.83
CA ASP A 146 -8.24 11.13 8.12
C ASP A 146 -8.44 9.63 8.28
N GLN A 147 -9.51 9.07 7.71
CA GLN A 147 -9.76 7.63 7.74
C GLN A 147 -8.67 6.87 6.98
N GLU A 148 -8.39 7.23 5.72
CA GLU A 148 -7.37 6.61 4.88
C GLU A 148 -5.97 6.81 5.47
N LYS A 149 -5.69 7.99 6.00
CA LYS A 149 -4.44 8.29 6.70
C LYS A 149 -4.25 7.36 7.90
N LYS A 150 -5.27 7.14 8.72
CA LYS A 150 -5.24 6.21 9.86
C LYS A 150 -4.99 4.78 9.41
N GLU A 151 -5.68 4.32 8.36
CA GLU A 151 -5.51 2.97 7.81
C GLU A 151 -4.09 2.76 7.28
N VAL A 152 -3.55 3.70 6.51
CA VAL A 152 -2.18 3.63 5.97
C VAL A 152 -1.15 3.60 7.09
N LEU A 153 -1.27 4.46 8.11
CA LEU A 153 -0.34 4.50 9.24
C LEU A 153 -0.41 3.23 10.09
N ALA A 154 -1.60 2.66 10.29
CA ALA A 154 -1.76 1.38 10.99
C ALA A 154 -1.12 0.22 10.24
N ALA A 155 -1.33 0.15 8.92
CA ALA A 155 -0.70 -0.86 8.06
C ALA A 155 0.83 -0.72 8.08
N PHE A 156 1.35 0.52 8.02
CA PHE A 156 2.79 0.78 8.13
C PHE A 156 3.35 0.33 9.48
N ALA A 157 2.69 0.67 10.58
CA ALA A 157 3.11 0.33 11.94
C ALA A 157 3.16 -1.19 12.19
N ALA A 158 2.32 -1.98 11.51
CA ALA A 158 2.31 -3.44 11.61
C ALA A 158 3.65 -4.08 11.20
N HIS A 159 4.45 -3.42 10.36
CA HIS A 159 5.75 -3.90 9.88
C HIS A 159 6.94 -3.51 10.77
N LYS A 160 6.70 -2.85 11.90
CA LYS A 160 7.77 -2.38 12.79
C LYS A 160 8.73 -3.50 13.20
N GLY A 161 8.20 -4.67 13.58
CA GLY A 161 9.01 -5.81 14.00
C GLY A 161 9.96 -6.30 12.90
N GLU A 162 9.48 -6.44 11.67
CA GLU A 162 10.27 -6.86 10.52
C GLU A 162 11.38 -5.85 10.20
N VAL A 163 11.04 -4.57 10.16
CA VAL A 163 11.99 -3.50 9.79
C VAL A 163 13.08 -3.31 10.85
N THR A 164 12.76 -3.51 12.14
CA THR A 164 13.70 -3.31 13.25
C THR A 164 14.44 -4.59 13.66
N ALA A 165 14.19 -5.73 13.01
CA ALA A 165 14.77 -7.04 13.38
C ALA A 165 16.31 -7.04 13.39
N GLY A 166 16.96 -6.30 12.50
CA GLY A 166 18.41 -6.14 12.46
C GLY A 166 18.99 -5.38 13.65
N TYR A 167 18.26 -4.43 14.20
CA TYR A 167 18.66 -3.68 15.41
C TYR A 167 18.68 -4.57 16.65
N VAL A 168 17.61 -5.35 16.87
CA VAL A 168 17.53 -6.27 18.04
C VAL A 168 18.68 -7.30 18.00
N ALA A 169 19.02 -7.85 16.83
CA ALA A 169 20.13 -8.77 16.67
C ALA A 169 21.49 -8.12 16.99
N ALA A 170 21.71 -6.85 16.62
CA ALA A 170 22.93 -6.12 16.94
C ALA A 170 23.07 -5.83 18.45
N SER A 171 21.98 -5.50 19.13
CA SER A 171 21.96 -5.22 20.59
C SER A 171 22.30 -6.45 21.44
N LYS A 172 22.00 -7.66 20.96
CA LYS A 172 22.30 -8.93 21.66
C LYS A 172 23.75 -9.39 21.52
N LYS A 173 24.52 -8.86 20.57
CA LYS A 173 25.93 -9.25 20.32
C LYS A 173 26.94 -8.37 21.07
N GLY A 174 26.51 -7.29 21.69
CA GLY A 174 27.34 -6.33 22.42
C GLY A 174 27.26 -6.45 23.95
N GLY A 175 26.69 -7.57 24.47
CA GLY A 175 26.64 -7.86 25.91
C GLY A 175 27.58 -8.98 26.30
#